data_fb2bb7bb4ccab75f4a2f7650ad056b9f
#
_entry.id   fb2bb7bb4ccab75f4a2f7650ad056b9f
#
_cell.length_a   1.000
_cell.length_b   1.000
_cell.length_c   1.000
_cell.angle_alpha   90.00
_cell.angle_beta   90.00
_cell.angle_gamma   90.00
#
_symmetry.space_group_name_H-M   'P 1'
#
loop_
_entity.id
_entity.type
_entity.pdbx_description
1 polymer ?
#
loop_
_entity_poly.entity_id
_entity_poly.type
_entity_poly.pdbx_seq_one_letter_code
_entity_poly.pdbx_strand_id
1 'polypeptide(L)'
;YQGMELGPPGFFGTPEETAHAFAARDLAAVGAYVPIHFSADATTVAGDLASMERSLAELVRCSPVGLAILADEGSAELLRHPARAWSDRRLALDDAGWGRLAEGMARALESADRAGVPTSFHPHISTYVESPWEVERLLASTDVDLTLDTGHFWLAGADPTDAIARFGDRINHVHLKDVRRAVLDRAKAVERTDFDVWWADVATPLGAGDIDHERFLEALLGLGYDGWLVVEQDRLPLGRAPLEPVLLEQAQNRRWVEGVLARLARQDTLMEVPT
;
A
#
# COMPACT_ATOMS: atom_id res chain seq x y z
N TYR A 1 -17.63 -0.60 -5.45
CA TYR A 1 -16.75 -0.75 -4.29
C TYR A 1 -17.59 -0.69 -3.02
N GLN A 2 -17.16 -1.39 -1.97
CA GLN A 2 -17.80 -1.39 -0.65
C GLN A 2 -17.07 -0.50 0.34
N GLY A 3 -15.84 -0.12 0.06
CA GLY A 3 -15.02 0.74 0.90
C GLY A 3 -14.05 1.58 0.09
N MET A 4 -13.41 2.50 0.78
CA MET A 4 -12.36 3.36 0.25
C MET A 4 -11.42 3.76 1.39
N GLU A 5 -10.15 3.94 1.12
CA GLU A 5 -9.22 4.54 2.06
C GLU A 5 -9.43 6.04 2.14
N LEU A 6 -9.14 6.60 3.31
CA LEU A 6 -9.18 8.05 3.51
C LEU A 6 -8.00 8.71 2.79
N GLY A 7 -8.25 9.84 2.17
CA GLY A 7 -7.20 10.75 1.75
C GLY A 7 -6.49 11.42 2.94
N PRO A 8 -5.56 12.34 2.68
CA PRO A 8 -4.92 13.11 3.74
C PRO A 8 -5.96 13.82 4.64
N PRO A 9 -5.68 14.05 5.93
CA PRO A 9 -6.60 14.73 6.82
C PRO A 9 -7.13 16.04 6.22
N GLY A 10 -8.46 16.18 6.23
CA GLY A 10 -9.14 17.34 5.64
C GLY A 10 -9.39 17.26 4.12
N PHE A 11 -9.07 16.13 3.46
CA PHE A 11 -9.31 15.96 2.02
C PHE A 11 -10.79 16.10 1.64
N PHE A 12 -11.70 15.58 2.47
CA PHE A 12 -13.15 15.72 2.31
C PHE A 12 -13.77 16.80 3.20
N GLY A 13 -12.94 17.65 3.83
CA GLY A 13 -13.36 18.67 4.78
C GLY A 13 -13.09 18.28 6.23
N THR A 14 -14.02 18.60 7.13
CA THR A 14 -13.92 18.19 8.54
C THR A 14 -14.15 16.69 8.71
N PRO A 15 -13.75 16.08 9.85
CA PRO A 15 -14.03 14.66 10.11
C PRO A 15 -15.53 14.32 10.03
N GLU A 16 -16.41 15.24 10.41
CA GLU A 16 -17.87 15.09 10.29
C GLU A 16 -18.32 15.08 8.83
N GLU A 17 -17.77 15.96 8.01
CA GLU A 17 -18.07 16.03 6.57
C GLU A 17 -17.54 14.78 5.86
N THR A 18 -16.34 14.30 6.22
CA THR A 18 -15.77 13.04 5.73
C THR A 18 -16.68 11.86 6.09
N ALA A 19 -17.07 11.72 7.36
CA ALA A 19 -17.95 10.64 7.80
C ALA A 19 -19.30 10.69 7.07
N HIS A 20 -19.88 11.88 6.89
CA HIS A 20 -21.12 12.06 6.15
C HIS A 20 -20.96 11.68 4.66
N ALA A 21 -19.84 12.06 4.03
CA ALA A 21 -19.56 11.75 2.62
C ALA A 21 -19.47 10.24 2.36
N PHE A 22 -18.84 9.49 3.26
CA PHE A 22 -18.75 8.04 3.21
C PHE A 22 -20.13 7.39 3.46
N ALA A 23 -20.81 7.77 4.52
CA ALA A 23 -22.14 7.23 4.85
C ALA A 23 -23.17 7.50 3.74
N ALA A 24 -23.17 8.70 3.14
CA ALA A 24 -24.06 9.04 2.03
C ALA A 24 -23.86 8.20 0.76
N ARG A 25 -22.73 7.48 0.66
CA ARG A 25 -22.38 6.61 -0.47
C ARG A 25 -22.35 5.12 -0.10
N ASP A 26 -22.73 4.78 1.12
CA ASP A 26 -22.65 3.44 1.66
C ASP A 26 -21.24 2.83 1.52
N LEU A 27 -20.21 3.64 1.81
CA LEU A 27 -18.81 3.24 1.76
C LEU A 27 -18.24 3.10 3.17
N ALA A 28 -17.52 2.01 3.43
CA ALA A 28 -16.67 1.88 4.62
C ALA A 28 -15.36 2.65 4.43
N ALA A 29 -14.90 3.36 5.45
CA ALA A 29 -13.52 3.85 5.49
C ALA A 29 -12.61 2.69 5.95
N VAL A 30 -11.85 2.10 5.02
CA VAL A 30 -11.15 0.83 5.26
C VAL A 30 -9.70 1.02 5.72
N GLY A 31 -9.14 2.20 5.51
CA GLY A 31 -7.80 2.54 5.95
C GLY A 31 -7.51 4.04 5.85
N ALA A 32 -6.42 4.45 6.47
CA ALA A 32 -5.84 5.78 6.30
C ALA A 32 -4.33 5.66 6.10
N TYR A 33 -3.82 6.18 4.99
CA TYR A 33 -2.38 6.23 4.72
C TYR A 33 -1.70 7.24 5.65
N VAL A 34 -0.67 6.78 6.36
CA VAL A 34 0.03 7.54 7.39
C VAL A 34 1.53 7.56 7.08
N PRO A 35 2.03 8.61 6.42
CA PRO A 35 3.44 8.77 6.11
C PRO A 35 4.21 9.21 7.36
N ILE A 36 5.36 8.57 7.63
CA ILE A 36 6.24 8.89 8.75
C ILE A 36 7.70 8.78 8.33
N HIS A 37 8.51 9.78 8.63
CA HIS A 37 9.97 9.73 8.46
C HIS A 37 10.62 8.97 9.63
N PHE A 38 10.40 7.66 9.72
CA PHE A 38 10.78 6.83 10.87
C PHE A 38 12.25 6.95 11.28
N SER A 39 13.16 7.11 10.31
CA SER A 39 14.60 7.19 10.56
C SER A 39 15.13 8.62 10.78
N ALA A 40 14.25 9.64 10.71
CA ALA A 40 14.62 11.04 10.88
C ALA A 40 14.95 11.41 12.35
N ASP A 41 15.19 12.70 12.60
CA ASP A 41 15.36 13.20 13.96
C ASP A 41 14.06 13.15 14.78
N ALA A 42 14.20 13.18 16.10
CA ALA A 42 13.08 13.03 17.03
C ALA A 42 11.99 14.12 16.87
N THR A 43 12.35 15.32 16.38
CA THR A 43 11.38 16.42 16.18
C THR A 43 10.52 16.14 14.95
N THR A 44 11.12 15.70 13.86
CA THR A 44 10.42 15.30 12.64
C THR A 44 9.45 14.14 12.93
N VAL A 45 9.95 13.07 13.55
CA VAL A 45 9.10 11.92 13.94
C VAL A 45 7.94 12.34 14.85
N ALA A 46 8.18 13.26 15.81
CA ALA A 46 7.11 13.73 16.69
C ALA A 46 6.04 14.54 15.93
N GLY A 47 6.45 15.32 14.92
CA GLY A 47 5.52 16.04 14.04
C GLY A 47 4.66 15.10 13.20
N ASP A 48 5.26 14.06 12.63
CA ASP A 48 4.56 13.04 11.84
C ASP A 48 3.58 12.23 12.71
N LEU A 49 3.98 11.85 13.93
CA LEU A 49 3.10 11.17 14.89
C LEU A 49 1.91 12.05 15.30
N ALA A 50 2.10 13.36 15.46
CA ALA A 50 0.99 14.27 15.72
C ALA A 50 0.05 14.39 14.50
N SER A 51 0.56 14.24 13.28
CA SER A 51 -0.26 14.14 12.07
C SER A 51 -1.03 12.82 12.03
N MET A 52 -0.36 11.70 12.35
CA MET A 52 -0.97 10.39 12.50
C MET A 52 -2.17 10.42 13.45
N GLU A 53 -2.05 11.04 14.62
CA GLU A 53 -3.14 11.13 15.59
C GLU A 53 -4.39 11.82 15.01
N ARG A 54 -4.22 12.80 14.12
CA ARG A 54 -5.34 13.41 13.39
C ARG A 54 -5.98 12.45 12.40
N SER A 55 -5.16 11.71 11.65
CA SER A 55 -5.66 10.67 10.71
C SER A 55 -6.42 9.57 11.45
N LEU A 56 -5.91 9.11 12.60
CA LEU A 56 -6.57 8.11 13.44
C LEU A 56 -7.92 8.62 13.96
N ALA A 57 -7.98 9.88 14.45
CA ALA A 57 -9.22 10.48 14.95
C ALA A 57 -10.29 10.59 13.83
N GLU A 58 -9.88 10.93 12.60
CA GLU A 58 -10.77 10.96 11.44
C GLU A 58 -11.24 9.57 11.06
N LEU A 59 -10.33 8.58 11.02
CA LEU A 59 -10.64 7.19 10.69
C LEU A 59 -11.64 6.59 11.68
N VAL A 60 -11.40 6.71 12.98
CA VAL A 60 -12.31 6.23 14.04
C VAL A 60 -13.69 6.87 13.93
N ARG A 61 -13.77 8.12 13.50
CA ARG A 61 -15.04 8.83 13.28
C ARG A 61 -15.81 8.26 12.08
N CYS A 62 -15.10 7.83 11.05
CA CYS A 62 -15.69 7.36 9.79
C CYS A 62 -16.05 5.87 9.82
N SER A 63 -15.27 5.03 10.53
CA SER A 63 -15.44 3.58 10.47
C SER A 63 -14.82 2.88 11.68
N PRO A 64 -15.47 1.83 12.21
CA PRO A 64 -14.87 0.97 13.24
C PRO A 64 -13.97 -0.13 12.67
N VAL A 65 -13.87 -0.28 11.35
CA VAL A 65 -13.18 -1.41 10.68
C VAL A 65 -11.93 -0.96 9.90
N GLY A 66 -11.61 0.32 9.94
CA GLY A 66 -10.43 0.86 9.25
C GLY A 66 -9.14 0.59 10.01
N LEU A 67 -8.02 0.55 9.29
CA LEU A 67 -6.68 0.42 9.85
C LEU A 67 -5.76 1.58 9.46
N ALA A 68 -4.69 1.81 10.23
CA ALA A 68 -3.66 2.78 9.89
C ALA A 68 -2.61 2.12 8.99
N ILE A 69 -2.46 2.62 7.77
CA ILE A 69 -1.47 2.14 6.80
C ILE A 69 -0.23 3.00 6.96
N LEU A 70 0.71 2.52 7.77
CA LEU A 70 1.97 3.21 8.04
C LEU A 70 2.91 3.04 6.85
N ALA A 71 3.54 4.12 6.41
CA ALA A 71 4.55 4.08 5.36
C ALA A 71 5.77 4.92 5.75
N ASP A 72 6.96 4.47 5.32
CA ASP A 72 8.16 5.28 5.46
C ASP A 72 8.21 6.35 4.35
N GLU A 73 8.54 7.58 4.70
CA GLU A 73 8.68 8.68 3.72
C GLU A 73 10.06 8.70 3.01
N GLY A 74 11.00 7.88 3.45
CA GLY A 74 12.31 7.78 2.84
C GLY A 74 13.11 9.08 2.87
N SER A 75 13.63 9.47 1.72
CA SER A 75 14.40 10.71 1.56
C SER A 75 14.40 11.22 0.12
N ALA A 76 14.74 12.50 -0.07
CA ALA A 76 14.88 13.08 -1.40
C ALA A 76 15.93 12.33 -2.27
N GLU A 77 16.92 11.69 -1.67
CA GLU A 77 17.90 10.86 -2.39
C GLU A 77 17.28 9.56 -2.89
N LEU A 78 16.46 8.90 -2.07
CA LEU A 78 15.76 7.67 -2.46
C LEU A 78 14.76 7.90 -3.59
N LEU A 79 14.10 9.06 -3.63
CA LEU A 79 13.20 9.43 -4.73
C LEU A 79 13.92 9.50 -6.08
N ARG A 80 15.21 9.83 -6.10
CA ARG A 80 16.03 9.83 -7.32
C ARG A 80 16.55 8.44 -7.71
N HIS A 81 16.40 7.44 -6.83
CA HIS A 81 16.89 6.08 -7.03
C HIS A 81 15.78 5.04 -6.81
N PRO A 82 14.66 5.11 -7.57
CA PRO A 82 13.52 4.21 -7.38
C PRO A 82 13.89 2.76 -7.70
N ALA A 83 13.31 1.83 -6.95
CA ALA A 83 13.49 0.39 -7.13
C ALA A 83 14.99 0.02 -7.22
N ARG A 84 15.72 0.27 -6.16
CA ARG A 84 17.15 -0.06 -6.03
C ARG A 84 17.38 -1.57 -6.23
N ALA A 85 18.53 -1.94 -6.77
CA ALA A 85 18.92 -3.34 -6.75
C ALA A 85 19.07 -3.82 -5.28
N TRP A 86 18.62 -5.03 -4.99
CA TRP A 86 18.68 -5.58 -3.62
C TRP A 86 20.11 -5.70 -3.05
N SER A 87 21.10 -5.76 -3.93
CA SER A 87 22.51 -5.74 -3.55
C SER A 87 23.07 -4.33 -3.32
N ASP A 88 22.34 -3.28 -3.73
CA ASP A 88 22.78 -1.90 -3.55
C ASP A 88 22.41 -1.41 -2.14
N ARG A 89 23.41 -1.39 -1.25
CA ARG A 89 23.28 -0.97 0.14
C ARG A 89 23.68 0.48 0.40
N ARG A 90 24.06 1.23 -0.64
CA ARG A 90 24.60 2.60 -0.46
C ARG A 90 23.60 3.56 0.17
N LEU A 91 22.30 3.37 -0.13
CA LEU A 91 21.22 4.20 0.40
C LEU A 91 20.36 3.46 1.46
N ALA A 92 20.75 2.24 1.83
CA ALA A 92 20.08 1.51 2.89
C ALA A 92 20.38 2.12 4.26
N LEU A 93 19.47 1.96 5.21
CA LEU A 93 19.73 2.33 6.59
C LEU A 93 20.88 1.49 7.18
N ASP A 94 21.75 2.13 7.92
CA ASP A 94 22.70 1.46 8.82
C ASP A 94 21.97 0.94 10.08
N ASP A 95 22.69 0.27 10.98
CA ASP A 95 22.10 -0.27 12.20
C ASP A 95 21.51 0.80 13.11
N ALA A 96 22.11 1.99 13.16
CA ALA A 96 21.57 3.12 13.92
C ALA A 96 20.27 3.66 13.27
N GLY A 97 20.19 3.72 11.94
CA GLY A 97 18.99 4.07 11.18
C GLY A 97 17.85 3.07 11.43
N TRP A 98 18.15 1.79 11.39
CA TRP A 98 17.19 0.74 11.72
C TRP A 98 16.71 0.81 13.18
N GLY A 99 17.62 1.16 14.13
CA GLY A 99 17.24 1.41 15.51
C GLY A 99 16.24 2.55 15.66
N ARG A 100 16.48 3.69 14.96
CA ARG A 100 15.54 4.83 14.96
C ARG A 100 14.19 4.46 14.32
N LEU A 101 14.22 3.70 13.21
CA LEU A 101 13.00 3.22 12.56
C LEU A 101 12.17 2.34 13.52
N ALA A 102 12.80 1.39 14.19
CA ALA A 102 12.12 0.52 15.17
C ALA A 102 11.54 1.33 16.35
N GLU A 103 12.28 2.30 16.88
CA GLU A 103 11.79 3.20 17.92
C GLU A 103 10.59 4.06 17.45
N GLY A 104 10.68 4.64 16.24
CA GLY A 104 9.60 5.40 15.62
C GLY A 104 8.36 4.53 15.41
N MET A 105 8.56 3.30 14.93
CA MET A 105 7.50 2.32 14.74
C MET A 105 6.81 1.96 16.07
N ALA A 106 7.57 1.67 17.12
CA ALA A 106 7.00 1.36 18.43
C ALA A 106 6.08 2.50 18.93
N ARG A 107 6.49 3.74 18.75
CA ARG A 107 5.68 4.91 19.11
C ARG A 107 4.40 5.04 18.27
N ALA A 108 4.49 4.74 16.96
CA ALA A 108 3.32 4.74 16.07
C ALA A 108 2.32 3.64 16.47
N LEU A 109 2.81 2.42 16.73
CA LEU A 109 1.99 1.31 17.21
C LEU A 109 1.30 1.63 18.53
N GLU A 110 2.02 2.21 19.50
CA GLU A 110 1.44 2.65 20.77
C GLU A 110 0.36 3.73 20.57
N SER A 111 0.55 4.67 19.64
CA SER A 111 -0.46 5.70 19.33
C SER A 111 -1.72 5.09 18.71
N ALA A 112 -1.56 4.15 17.79
CA ALA A 112 -2.68 3.43 17.17
C ALA A 112 -3.43 2.56 18.18
N ASP A 113 -2.71 1.84 19.06
CA ASP A 113 -3.31 1.02 20.12
C ASP A 113 -4.17 1.87 21.07
N ARG A 114 -3.67 3.04 21.52
CA ARG A 114 -4.46 3.99 22.31
C ARG A 114 -5.74 4.45 21.61
N ALA A 115 -5.72 4.54 20.29
CA ALA A 115 -6.89 4.89 19.48
C ALA A 115 -7.80 3.68 19.19
N GLY A 116 -7.37 2.45 19.51
CA GLY A 116 -8.07 1.22 19.17
C GLY A 116 -8.08 0.93 17.67
N VAL A 117 -7.06 1.39 16.93
CA VAL A 117 -6.95 1.25 15.49
C VAL A 117 -5.85 0.23 15.16
N PRO A 118 -6.15 -0.86 14.44
CA PRO A 118 -5.13 -1.79 13.96
C PRO A 118 -4.19 -1.09 12.97
N THR A 119 -2.99 -1.63 12.85
CA THR A 119 -1.94 -1.07 11.98
C THR A 119 -1.51 -2.04 10.91
N SER A 120 -1.01 -1.50 9.82
CA SER A 120 -0.32 -2.22 8.75
C SER A 120 0.83 -1.38 8.24
N PHE A 121 1.94 -1.97 7.85
CA PHE A 121 3.04 -1.25 7.21
C PHE A 121 3.02 -1.50 5.70
N HIS A 122 3.10 -0.42 4.94
CA HIS A 122 3.12 -0.44 3.49
C HIS A 122 4.55 -0.23 2.96
N PRO A 123 5.28 -1.28 2.56
CA PRO A 123 6.55 -1.15 1.85
C PRO A 123 6.34 -0.41 0.54
N HIS A 124 7.09 0.64 0.32
CA HIS A 124 6.92 1.50 -0.84
C HIS A 124 8.25 1.71 -1.56
N ILE A 125 8.26 1.67 -2.89
CA ILE A 125 9.47 2.01 -3.67
C ILE A 125 9.90 3.45 -3.37
N SER A 126 11.20 3.70 -3.47
CA SER A 126 11.82 4.99 -3.15
C SER A 126 11.81 5.35 -1.65
N THR A 127 11.64 4.35 -0.78
CA THR A 127 11.71 4.51 0.68
C THR A 127 12.82 3.63 1.27
N TYR A 128 13.00 3.67 2.59
CA TYR A 128 13.98 2.81 3.28
C TYR A 128 13.52 1.36 3.43
N VAL A 129 12.22 1.08 3.22
CA VAL A 129 11.65 -0.28 3.24
C VAL A 129 10.96 -0.53 1.90
N GLU A 130 11.74 -0.94 0.90
CA GLU A 130 11.21 -1.18 -0.46
C GLU A 130 11.44 -2.63 -0.92
N SER A 131 12.54 -3.26 -0.53
CA SER A 131 12.90 -4.59 -0.99
C SER A 131 12.56 -5.69 0.03
N PRO A 132 12.39 -6.97 -0.39
CA PRO A 132 12.01 -8.06 0.51
C PRO A 132 12.91 -8.24 1.73
N TRP A 133 14.23 -7.98 1.63
CA TRP A 133 15.12 -8.10 2.78
C TRP A 133 14.91 -6.96 3.80
N GLU A 134 14.49 -5.76 3.34
CA GLU A 134 14.13 -4.64 4.21
C GLU A 134 12.81 -4.93 4.91
N VAL A 135 11.84 -5.50 4.20
CA VAL A 135 10.59 -5.98 4.79
C VAL A 135 10.85 -7.06 5.86
N GLU A 136 11.71 -8.05 5.55
CA GLU A 136 12.09 -9.06 6.56
C GLU A 136 12.70 -8.43 7.80
N ARG A 137 13.62 -7.48 7.62
CA ARG A 137 14.28 -6.81 8.74
C ARG A 137 13.27 -6.01 9.57
N LEU A 138 12.35 -5.30 8.93
CA LEU A 138 11.25 -4.60 9.59
C LEU A 138 10.42 -5.57 10.44
N LEU A 139 9.88 -6.61 9.82
CA LEU A 139 9.00 -7.57 10.48
C LEU A 139 9.71 -8.38 11.60
N ALA A 140 11.02 -8.59 11.47
CA ALA A 140 11.83 -9.22 12.53
C ALA A 140 12.11 -8.31 13.73
N SER A 141 12.02 -6.99 13.56
CA SER A 141 12.32 -6.00 14.60
C SER A 141 11.11 -5.26 15.14
N THR A 142 9.91 -5.52 14.60
CA THR A 142 8.65 -4.85 14.98
C THR A 142 7.47 -5.81 14.92
N ASP A 143 6.40 -5.46 15.64
CA ASP A 143 5.15 -6.24 15.66
C ASP A 143 4.12 -5.72 14.62
N VAL A 144 4.50 -4.80 13.73
CA VAL A 144 3.60 -4.26 12.70
C VAL A 144 3.24 -5.32 11.67
N ASP A 145 1.98 -5.41 11.27
CA ASP A 145 1.53 -6.24 10.15
C ASP A 145 1.85 -5.59 8.80
N LEU A 146 1.58 -6.29 7.71
CA LEU A 146 2.00 -5.93 6.37
C LEU A 146 0.80 -5.60 5.46
N THR A 147 0.85 -4.43 4.86
CA THR A 147 0.10 -4.13 3.63
C THR A 147 0.89 -4.64 2.44
N LEU A 148 0.41 -5.68 1.79
CA LEU A 148 1.05 -6.21 0.58
C LEU A 148 0.51 -5.48 -0.64
N ASP A 149 1.31 -4.57 -1.20
CA ASP A 149 1.02 -3.90 -2.47
C ASP A 149 1.70 -4.65 -3.62
N THR A 150 0.89 -5.16 -4.56
CA THR A 150 1.39 -5.96 -5.67
C THR A 150 2.30 -5.17 -6.61
N GLY A 151 2.00 -3.90 -6.87
CA GLY A 151 2.77 -3.04 -7.77
C GLY A 151 4.11 -2.63 -7.17
N HIS A 152 4.16 -2.23 -5.90
CA HIS A 152 5.41 -1.86 -5.24
C HIS A 152 6.37 -3.03 -5.12
N PHE A 153 5.88 -4.23 -4.76
CA PHE A 153 6.70 -5.44 -4.73
C PHE A 153 7.24 -5.79 -6.12
N TRP A 154 6.40 -5.70 -7.16
CA TRP A 154 6.83 -5.98 -8.54
C TRP A 154 7.88 -4.97 -9.03
N LEU A 155 7.68 -3.69 -8.79
CA LEU A 155 8.65 -2.64 -9.14
C LEU A 155 9.96 -2.78 -8.36
N ALA A 156 9.90 -3.21 -7.10
CA ALA A 156 11.09 -3.55 -6.31
C ALA A 156 11.81 -4.82 -6.80
N GLY A 157 11.24 -5.55 -7.76
CA GLY A 157 11.84 -6.74 -8.36
C GLY A 157 11.49 -8.05 -7.65
N ALA A 158 10.43 -8.07 -6.86
CA ALA A 158 9.90 -9.25 -6.20
C ALA A 158 8.54 -9.66 -6.78
N ASP A 159 8.28 -10.96 -6.90
CA ASP A 159 6.94 -11.45 -7.21
C ASP A 159 6.05 -11.32 -5.96
N PRO A 160 4.93 -10.59 -6.02
CA PRO A 160 4.04 -10.45 -4.87
C PRO A 160 3.41 -11.78 -4.44
N THR A 161 3.30 -12.77 -5.34
CA THR A 161 2.82 -14.12 -4.98
C THR A 161 3.84 -14.85 -4.09
N ASP A 162 5.13 -14.69 -4.35
CA ASP A 162 6.17 -15.27 -3.50
C ASP A 162 6.20 -14.59 -2.12
N ALA A 163 5.80 -13.31 -2.04
CA ALA A 163 5.68 -12.59 -0.78
C ALA A 163 4.57 -13.16 0.12
N ILE A 164 3.48 -13.72 -0.45
CA ILE A 164 2.44 -14.41 0.31
C ILE A 164 3.03 -15.62 1.05
N ALA A 165 3.81 -16.45 0.37
CA ALA A 165 4.45 -17.61 0.99
C ALA A 165 5.45 -17.24 2.10
N ARG A 166 6.04 -16.05 2.01
CA ARG A 166 7.09 -15.57 2.91
C ARG A 166 6.56 -14.81 4.11
N PHE A 167 5.49 -14.03 3.94
CA PHE A 167 4.97 -13.08 4.92
C PHE A 167 3.50 -13.28 5.27
N GLY A 168 2.87 -14.35 4.76
CA GLY A 168 1.41 -14.53 4.79
C GLY A 168 0.77 -14.32 6.16
N ASP A 169 1.39 -14.83 7.23
CA ASP A 169 0.90 -14.71 8.61
C ASP A 169 0.86 -13.25 9.13
N ARG A 170 1.53 -12.34 8.42
CA ARG A 170 1.63 -10.93 8.78
C ARG A 170 0.85 -10.03 7.81
N ILE A 171 0.23 -10.57 6.77
CA ILE A 171 -0.55 -9.77 5.78
C ILE A 171 -1.95 -9.55 6.33
N ASN A 172 -2.26 -8.30 6.68
CA ASN A 172 -3.59 -7.91 7.14
C ASN A 172 -4.31 -6.92 6.21
N HIS A 173 -3.61 -6.43 5.17
CA HIS A 173 -4.17 -5.52 4.17
C HIS A 173 -3.52 -5.77 2.80
N VAL A 174 -4.26 -5.53 1.72
CA VAL A 174 -3.77 -5.78 0.35
C VAL A 174 -4.14 -4.64 -0.58
N HIS A 175 -3.13 -4.12 -1.29
CA HIS A 175 -3.31 -3.22 -2.42
C HIS A 175 -3.11 -3.99 -3.74
N LEU A 176 -4.13 -3.98 -4.58
CA LEU A 176 -4.06 -4.50 -5.95
C LEU A 176 -3.71 -3.35 -6.89
N LYS A 177 -2.45 -3.28 -7.24
CA LYS A 177 -1.88 -2.27 -8.15
C LYS A 177 -1.19 -3.01 -9.30
N ASP A 178 -1.61 -2.75 -10.54
CA ASP A 178 -0.96 -3.31 -11.71
C ASP A 178 -0.07 -2.27 -12.39
N VAL A 179 1.10 -2.72 -12.83
CA VAL A 179 2.15 -1.83 -13.32
C VAL A 179 2.86 -2.40 -14.54
N ARG A 180 3.50 -1.51 -15.31
CA ARG A 180 4.42 -1.85 -16.40
C ARG A 180 5.83 -1.47 -16.03
N ARG A 181 6.61 -2.42 -15.56
CA ARG A 181 8.00 -2.21 -15.16
C ARG A 181 8.86 -1.57 -16.25
N ALA A 182 8.59 -1.88 -17.52
CA ALA A 182 9.29 -1.29 -18.65
C ALA A 182 9.23 0.25 -18.69
N VAL A 183 8.24 0.89 -18.05
CA VAL A 183 8.16 2.35 -17.93
C VAL A 183 9.29 2.87 -17.03
N LEU A 184 9.45 2.27 -15.86
CA LEU A 184 10.53 2.60 -14.92
C LEU A 184 11.91 2.28 -15.52
N ASP A 185 12.06 1.11 -16.17
CA ASP A 185 13.32 0.69 -16.78
C ASP A 185 13.76 1.67 -17.87
N ARG A 186 12.84 2.19 -18.67
CA ARG A 186 13.14 3.25 -19.66
C ARG A 186 13.59 4.56 -18.98
N ALA A 187 12.92 4.98 -17.91
CA ALA A 187 13.30 6.18 -17.16
C ALA A 187 14.71 6.04 -16.58
N LYS A 188 15.04 4.87 -16.01
CA LYS A 188 16.38 4.54 -15.49
C LYS A 188 17.44 4.52 -16.59
N ALA A 189 17.14 3.97 -17.77
CA ALA A 189 18.08 3.90 -18.90
C ALA A 189 18.49 5.26 -19.46
N VAL A 190 17.68 6.31 -19.25
CA VAL A 190 17.97 7.68 -19.69
C VAL A 190 18.25 8.63 -18.52
N GLU A 191 18.47 8.07 -17.34
CA GLU A 191 18.78 8.81 -16.09
C GLU A 191 17.72 9.89 -15.75
N ARG A 192 16.45 9.64 -16.10
CA ARG A 192 15.31 10.50 -15.79
C ARG A 192 14.38 9.81 -14.79
N THR A 193 14.88 9.70 -13.57
CA THR A 193 14.22 8.96 -12.49
C THR A 193 13.39 9.83 -11.54
N ASP A 194 13.24 11.12 -11.86
CA ASP A 194 12.33 11.99 -11.12
C ASP A 194 10.91 11.39 -11.15
N PHE A 195 10.28 11.31 -9.99
CA PHE A 195 9.03 10.58 -9.79
C PHE A 195 7.91 11.02 -10.74
N ASP A 196 7.77 12.31 -11.00
CA ASP A 196 6.79 12.91 -11.91
C ASP A 196 7.00 12.53 -13.39
N VAL A 197 8.19 12.01 -13.75
CA VAL A 197 8.52 11.64 -15.15
C VAL A 197 7.93 10.29 -15.54
N TRP A 198 7.87 9.33 -14.64
CA TRP A 198 7.51 7.94 -14.96
C TRP A 198 6.31 7.41 -14.17
N TRP A 199 6.03 7.98 -12.98
CA TRP A 199 4.99 7.47 -12.09
C TRP A 199 3.60 7.51 -12.71
N ALA A 200 3.27 8.57 -13.45
CA ALA A 200 1.98 8.73 -14.10
C ALA A 200 1.64 7.63 -15.12
N ASP A 201 2.67 7.03 -15.73
CA ASP A 201 2.55 6.07 -16.83
C ASP A 201 2.84 4.62 -16.40
N VAL A 202 3.33 4.40 -15.18
CA VAL A 202 3.70 3.07 -14.70
C VAL A 202 2.46 2.25 -14.31
N ALA A 203 1.49 2.88 -13.66
CA ALA A 203 0.27 2.22 -13.22
C ALA A 203 -0.71 2.00 -14.40
N THR A 204 -1.33 0.82 -14.41
CA THR A 204 -2.30 0.42 -15.44
C THR A 204 -3.58 -0.12 -14.80
N PRO A 205 -4.68 -0.22 -15.55
CA PRO A 205 -5.81 -1.02 -15.11
C PRO A 205 -5.40 -2.46 -14.81
N LEU A 206 -6.04 -3.10 -13.83
CA LEU A 206 -5.79 -4.48 -13.45
C LEU A 206 -5.95 -5.44 -14.63
N GLY A 207 -4.97 -6.33 -14.80
CA GLY A 207 -4.87 -7.27 -15.91
C GLY A 207 -4.32 -6.68 -17.20
N ALA A 208 -3.88 -5.41 -17.20
CA ALA A 208 -3.24 -4.76 -18.35
C ALA A 208 -1.73 -4.52 -18.15
N GLY A 209 -1.21 -4.81 -16.98
CA GLY A 209 0.21 -4.69 -16.60
C GLY A 209 0.97 -6.00 -16.66
N ASP A 210 1.99 -6.10 -15.82
CA ASP A 210 2.95 -7.21 -15.83
C ASP A 210 2.64 -8.27 -14.76
N ILE A 211 1.68 -8.03 -13.84
CA ILE A 211 1.46 -8.85 -12.66
C ILE A 211 0.36 -9.88 -12.90
N ASP A 212 0.63 -11.13 -12.57
CA ASP A 212 -0.37 -12.21 -12.58
C ASP A 212 -1.23 -12.15 -11.30
N HIS A 213 -2.18 -11.21 -11.28
CA HIS A 213 -3.09 -11.03 -10.15
C HIS A 213 -4.05 -12.20 -9.95
N GLU A 214 -4.33 -13.03 -10.97
CA GLU A 214 -5.18 -14.21 -10.81
C GLU A 214 -4.45 -15.24 -9.95
N ARG A 215 -3.19 -15.56 -10.26
CA ARG A 215 -2.32 -16.40 -9.44
C ARG A 215 -2.11 -15.83 -8.03
N PHE A 216 -1.93 -14.51 -7.93
CA PHE A 216 -1.78 -13.83 -6.64
C PHE A 216 -3.04 -14.00 -5.77
N LEU A 217 -4.23 -13.74 -6.30
CA LEU A 217 -5.50 -13.87 -5.57
C LEU A 217 -5.79 -15.32 -5.20
N GLU A 218 -5.49 -16.29 -6.07
CA GLU A 218 -5.61 -17.72 -5.75
C GLU A 218 -4.74 -18.08 -4.54
N ALA A 219 -3.47 -17.68 -4.52
CA ALA A 219 -2.57 -17.93 -3.41
C ALA A 219 -3.02 -17.23 -2.12
N LEU A 220 -3.48 -15.99 -2.21
CA LEU A 220 -3.95 -15.19 -1.07
C LEU A 220 -5.21 -15.81 -0.43
N LEU A 221 -6.19 -16.20 -1.24
CA LEU A 221 -7.39 -16.87 -0.77
C LEU A 221 -7.09 -18.26 -0.21
N GLY A 222 -6.14 -18.98 -0.81
CA GLY A 222 -5.67 -20.26 -0.30
C GLY A 222 -5.01 -20.18 1.09
N LEU A 223 -4.50 -19.00 1.47
CA LEU A 223 -4.02 -18.71 2.83
C LEU A 223 -5.18 -18.47 3.83
N GLY A 224 -6.40 -18.27 3.34
CA GLY A 224 -7.57 -17.92 4.17
C GLY A 224 -7.70 -16.41 4.44
N TYR A 225 -7.10 -15.56 3.61
CA TYR A 225 -7.24 -14.12 3.73
C TYR A 225 -8.70 -13.68 3.50
N ASP A 226 -9.25 -12.94 4.46
CA ASP A 226 -10.61 -12.42 4.46
C ASP A 226 -10.69 -10.88 4.63
N GLY A 227 -9.51 -10.21 4.52
CA GLY A 227 -9.39 -8.76 4.64
C GLY A 227 -9.80 -8.00 3.37
N TRP A 228 -9.53 -6.70 3.37
CA TRP A 228 -9.84 -5.81 2.25
C TRP A 228 -8.88 -6.01 1.07
N LEU A 229 -9.45 -6.02 -0.14
CA LEU A 229 -8.71 -5.91 -1.40
C LEU A 229 -8.94 -4.50 -1.94
N VAL A 230 -7.96 -3.64 -1.78
CA VAL A 230 -8.03 -2.24 -2.22
C VAL A 230 -7.42 -2.13 -3.62
N VAL A 231 -8.22 -1.70 -4.58
CA VAL A 231 -7.71 -1.41 -5.93
C VAL A 231 -7.06 -0.04 -5.91
N GLU A 232 -5.76 -0.01 -6.16
CA GLU A 232 -4.99 1.22 -6.21
C GLU A 232 -4.42 1.43 -7.62
N GLN A 233 -4.75 2.54 -8.23
CA GLN A 233 -4.23 2.93 -9.53
C GLN A 233 -3.81 4.39 -9.50
N ASP A 234 -2.50 4.63 -9.35
CA ASP A 234 -1.97 5.97 -9.29
C ASP A 234 -2.09 6.66 -10.64
N ARG A 235 -2.70 7.82 -10.62
CA ARG A 235 -2.83 8.71 -11.77
C ARG A 235 -2.50 10.12 -11.33
N LEU A 236 -1.48 10.71 -11.90
CA LEU A 236 -1.24 12.14 -11.73
C LEU A 236 -2.17 12.90 -12.67
N PRO A 237 -3.15 13.65 -12.17
CA PRO A 237 -3.98 14.50 -13.00
C PRO A 237 -3.12 15.67 -13.48
N LEU A 238 -2.49 15.51 -14.64
CA LEU A 238 -1.73 16.58 -15.28
C LEU A 238 -2.72 17.64 -15.79
N GLY A 239 -2.94 18.67 -14.97
CA GLY A 239 -3.81 19.79 -15.31
C GLY A 239 -5.30 19.46 -15.28
N ARG A 240 -6.05 19.94 -16.28
CA ARG A 240 -7.50 19.72 -16.43
C ARG A 240 -7.82 18.45 -17.24
N ALA A 241 -7.06 17.38 -17.06
CA ALA A 241 -7.40 16.11 -17.71
C ALA A 241 -8.81 15.67 -17.28
N PRO A 242 -9.64 15.17 -18.20
CA PRO A 242 -10.98 14.71 -17.87
C PRO A 242 -10.91 13.51 -16.92
N LEU A 243 -11.73 13.50 -15.87
CA LEU A 243 -11.83 12.37 -14.94
C LEU A 243 -12.51 11.14 -15.53
N GLU A 244 -13.27 11.32 -16.62
CA GLU A 244 -14.07 10.25 -17.22
C GLU A 244 -13.27 8.99 -17.56
N PRO A 245 -12.08 9.05 -18.20
CA PRO A 245 -11.27 7.85 -18.43
C PRO A 245 -10.89 7.13 -17.15
N VAL A 246 -10.52 7.89 -16.09
CA VAL A 246 -10.15 7.31 -14.79
C VAL A 246 -11.34 6.58 -14.13
N LEU A 247 -12.53 7.17 -14.19
CA LEU A 247 -13.76 6.54 -13.68
C LEU A 247 -14.11 5.26 -14.45
N LEU A 248 -13.91 5.25 -15.77
CA LEU A 248 -14.13 4.05 -16.60
C LEU A 248 -13.11 2.95 -16.27
N GLU A 249 -11.84 3.29 -16.07
CA GLU A 249 -10.80 2.36 -15.66
C GLU A 249 -11.11 1.78 -14.27
N GLN A 250 -11.54 2.60 -13.30
CA GLN A 250 -11.93 2.13 -11.98
C GLN A 250 -13.14 1.18 -12.03
N ALA A 251 -14.13 1.47 -12.85
CA ALA A 251 -15.26 0.56 -13.06
C ALA A 251 -14.83 -0.75 -13.75
N GLN A 252 -13.83 -0.70 -14.62
CA GLN A 252 -13.22 -1.87 -15.24
C GLN A 252 -12.45 -2.71 -14.22
N ASN A 253 -11.61 -2.10 -13.39
CA ASN A 253 -10.86 -2.75 -12.32
C ASN A 253 -11.80 -3.51 -11.38
N ARG A 254 -12.87 -2.87 -10.93
CA ARG A 254 -13.87 -3.52 -10.09
C ARG A 254 -14.45 -4.78 -10.74
N ARG A 255 -14.93 -4.67 -11.99
CA ARG A 255 -15.48 -5.83 -12.73
C ARG A 255 -14.45 -6.94 -12.92
N TRP A 256 -13.19 -6.56 -13.12
CA TRP A 256 -12.11 -7.52 -13.28
C TRP A 256 -11.89 -8.33 -11.99
N VAL A 257 -11.77 -7.66 -10.83
CA VAL A 257 -11.63 -8.32 -9.52
C VAL A 257 -12.83 -9.21 -9.24
N GLU A 258 -14.06 -8.70 -9.37
CA GLU A 258 -15.29 -9.49 -9.17
C GLU A 258 -15.32 -10.74 -10.07
N GLY A 259 -14.86 -10.61 -11.32
CA GLY A 259 -14.77 -11.73 -12.27
C GLY A 259 -13.76 -12.80 -11.85
N VAL A 260 -12.58 -12.39 -11.37
CA VAL A 260 -11.55 -13.32 -10.88
C VAL A 260 -12.06 -14.05 -9.63
N LEU A 261 -12.52 -13.32 -8.63
CA LEU A 261 -13.04 -13.92 -7.39
C LEU A 261 -14.18 -14.92 -7.65
N ALA A 262 -15.10 -14.58 -8.57
CA ALA A 262 -16.18 -15.49 -8.96
C ALA A 262 -15.69 -16.75 -9.71
N ARG A 263 -14.55 -16.70 -10.41
CA ARG A 263 -13.95 -17.90 -11.03
C ARG A 263 -13.29 -18.78 -9.99
N LEU A 264 -12.50 -18.21 -9.09
CA LEU A 264 -11.80 -18.94 -8.02
C LEU A 264 -12.81 -19.66 -7.11
N ALA A 265 -13.86 -18.97 -6.65
CA ALA A 265 -14.91 -19.59 -5.83
C ALA A 265 -15.62 -20.78 -6.50
N ARG A 266 -15.76 -20.78 -7.84
CA ARG A 266 -16.33 -21.93 -8.57
C ARG A 266 -15.36 -23.12 -8.66
N GLN A 267 -14.06 -22.88 -8.72
CA GLN A 267 -13.04 -23.92 -8.76
C GLN A 267 -13.00 -24.67 -7.43
N ASP A 268 -13.04 -23.97 -6.30
CA ASP A 268 -13.09 -24.57 -4.96
C ASP A 268 -14.32 -25.47 -4.79
N THR A 269 -15.49 -25.00 -5.23
CA THR A 269 -16.75 -25.79 -5.15
C THR A 269 -16.68 -27.08 -5.98
N LEU A 270 -15.97 -27.10 -7.09
CA LEU A 270 -15.81 -28.30 -7.94
C LEU A 270 -14.80 -29.30 -7.36
N MET A 271 -13.85 -28.85 -6.55
CA MET A 271 -12.87 -29.71 -5.90
C MET A 271 -13.38 -30.35 -4.61
N GLU A 272 -14.43 -29.80 -3.98
CA GLU A 272 -15.07 -30.35 -2.78
C GLU A 272 -16.13 -31.42 -3.04
N VAL A 273 -16.47 -31.73 -4.29
CA VAL A 273 -17.42 -32.81 -4.61
C VAL A 273 -16.71 -34.17 -4.50
N PRO A 274 -16.97 -35.02 -3.48
CA PRO A 274 -16.37 -36.34 -3.39
C PRO A 274 -16.87 -37.21 -4.56
N THR A 275 -15.92 -37.83 -5.26
CA THR A 275 -16.21 -38.88 -6.27
C THR A 275 -16.71 -40.17 -5.63
#